data_c719697107fe2d6192416999bc16603e
#
_entry.id   c719697107fe2d6192416999bc16603e
#
_cell.length_a   1.000
_cell.length_b   1.000
_cell.length_c   1.000
_cell.angle_alpha   90.00
_cell.angle_beta   90.00
_cell.angle_gamma   90.00
#
_symmetry.space_group_name_H-M   'P 1'
#
loop_
_entity.id
_entity.type
_entity.pdbx_description
1 polymer ?
#
loop_
_entity_poly.entity_id
_entity_poly.type
_entity_poly.pdbx_seq_one_letter_code
_entity_poly.pdbx_strand_id
1 'polypeptide(L)'
;MLFRSSNGCAAGNTVEEAIVQGFLELVERDAYAIWWYNRTRQPEVDLSQFDDSYVRDLHAQLAEAGRKLWVLDVTSDLGVPTYVAILHWMQNGQENIEFGSGAHFDKRIALLRTLTELNQFLSIGLMGGGTGEKPSLDGVTPLRLQEYPFLTPSSHPMILPGSDSQVGALDNTRNQVLACVDLARRAGLDFLVLNQTRPDVEVPVVRVIVPGLRHFYQRFAPGRLYDVPVKLGLRDQPLPESELTPFPPHS
;
A
#
# COMPACT_ATOMS: atom_id res chain seq x y z
N MET A 1 -5.98 -8.80 24.13
CA MET A 1 -6.79 -9.17 22.95
C MET A 1 -5.83 -9.58 21.85
N LEU A 2 -5.81 -10.87 21.47
CA LEU A 2 -4.99 -11.34 20.34
C LEU A 2 -5.66 -10.86 19.05
N PHE A 3 -5.09 -9.85 18.39
CA PHE A 3 -5.53 -9.45 17.07
C PHE A 3 -5.24 -10.57 16.09
N ARG A 4 -6.26 -11.23 15.61
CA ARG A 4 -6.16 -12.13 14.45
C ARG A 4 -6.16 -11.24 13.21
N SER A 5 -4.98 -11.07 12.62
CA SER A 5 -4.80 -10.34 11.37
C SER A 5 -4.35 -11.33 10.31
N SER A 6 -4.83 -11.17 9.10
CA SER A 6 -4.34 -11.92 7.92
C SER A 6 -3.01 -11.40 7.38
N ASN A 7 -2.49 -10.31 7.90
CA ASN A 7 -1.26 -9.69 7.41
C ASN A 7 -0.10 -10.68 7.34
N GLY A 8 0.54 -10.71 6.17
CA GLY A 8 1.61 -11.62 5.83
C GLY A 8 1.14 -13.05 5.53
N CYS A 9 -0.17 -13.32 5.51
CA CYS A 9 -0.72 -14.60 5.07
C CYS A 9 -0.88 -14.58 3.55
N ALA A 10 -0.22 -15.52 2.88
CA ALA A 10 -0.31 -15.63 1.43
C ALA A 10 -0.33 -17.09 0.98
N ALA A 11 -0.97 -17.32 -0.14
CA ALA A 11 -0.90 -18.57 -0.89
C ALA A 11 -0.09 -18.36 -2.17
N GLY A 12 0.45 -19.43 -2.72
CA GLY A 12 1.19 -19.42 -3.97
C GLY A 12 1.23 -20.78 -4.63
N ASN A 13 1.75 -20.86 -5.85
CA ASN A 13 1.99 -22.15 -6.52
C ASN A 13 3.15 -22.91 -5.87
N THR A 14 4.05 -22.18 -5.21
CA THR A 14 5.15 -22.71 -4.40
C THR A 14 5.21 -22.01 -3.05
N VAL A 15 5.90 -22.62 -2.08
CA VAL A 15 6.13 -22.00 -0.76
C VAL A 15 6.92 -20.69 -0.90
N GLU A 16 7.87 -20.65 -1.80
CA GLU A 16 8.69 -19.45 -2.07
C GLU A 16 7.83 -18.32 -2.62
N GLU A 17 6.94 -18.61 -3.56
CA GLU A 17 6.01 -17.63 -4.08
C GLU A 17 5.11 -17.06 -2.96
N ALA A 18 4.54 -17.95 -2.14
CA ALA A 18 3.73 -17.55 -1.00
C ALA A 18 4.52 -16.65 -0.02
N ILE A 19 5.81 -16.96 0.26
CA ILE A 19 6.67 -16.16 1.11
C ILE A 19 6.86 -14.75 0.52
N VAL A 20 7.18 -14.65 -0.77
CA VAL A 20 7.36 -13.36 -1.44
C VAL A 20 6.08 -12.53 -1.37
N GLN A 21 4.92 -13.12 -1.66
CA GLN A 21 3.63 -12.42 -1.59
C GLN A 21 3.31 -11.93 -0.18
N GLY A 22 3.51 -12.78 0.84
CA GLY A 22 3.29 -12.41 2.24
C GLY A 22 4.22 -11.28 2.71
N PHE A 23 5.48 -11.28 2.27
CA PHE A 23 6.41 -10.19 2.57
C PHE A 23 6.01 -8.88 1.87
N LEU A 24 5.64 -8.93 0.59
CA LEU A 24 5.23 -7.75 -0.17
C LEU A 24 3.98 -7.10 0.44
N GLU A 25 3.02 -7.89 0.94
CA GLU A 25 1.88 -7.35 1.68
C GLU A 25 2.33 -6.61 2.94
N LEU A 26 3.25 -7.17 3.72
CA LEU A 26 3.78 -6.50 4.92
C LEU A 26 4.49 -5.18 4.59
N VAL A 27 5.25 -5.15 3.49
CA VAL A 27 5.91 -3.93 3.00
C VAL A 27 4.90 -2.88 2.57
N GLU A 28 3.86 -3.29 1.86
CA GLU A 28 2.75 -2.42 1.45
C GLU A 28 2.08 -1.78 2.66
N ARG A 29 1.71 -2.60 3.66
CA ARG A 29 1.07 -2.14 4.88
C ARG A 29 1.95 -1.18 5.68
N ASP A 30 3.27 -1.45 5.74
CA ASP A 30 4.24 -0.59 6.42
C ASP A 30 4.37 0.77 5.74
N ALA A 31 4.58 0.79 4.44
CA ALA A 31 4.70 2.03 3.66
C ALA A 31 3.43 2.87 3.72
N TYR A 32 2.27 2.23 3.55
CA TYR A 32 0.96 2.89 3.64
C TYR A 32 0.75 3.50 5.04
N ALA A 33 1.03 2.75 6.11
CA ALA A 33 0.86 3.25 7.48
C ALA A 33 1.79 4.43 7.77
N ILE A 34 3.05 4.36 7.33
CA ILE A 34 4.02 5.45 7.50
C ILE A 34 3.52 6.72 6.79
N TRP A 35 3.10 6.61 5.55
CA TRP A 35 2.53 7.72 4.78
C TRP A 35 1.28 8.30 5.44
N TRP A 36 0.30 7.47 5.75
CA TRP A 36 -1.01 7.85 6.26
C TRP A 36 -0.95 8.57 7.61
N TYR A 37 -0.25 7.95 8.55
CA TYR A 37 -0.21 8.49 9.91
C TYR A 37 0.63 9.75 10.01
N ASN A 38 1.70 9.86 9.22
CA ASN A 38 2.55 11.04 9.20
C ASN A 38 2.07 12.16 8.26
N ARG A 39 1.02 11.93 7.46
CA ARG A 39 0.48 12.91 6.48
C ARG A 39 1.57 13.49 5.59
N THR A 40 2.49 12.66 5.12
CA THR A 40 3.58 13.10 4.26
C THR A 40 3.08 13.27 2.82
N ARG A 41 3.39 14.39 2.18
CA ARG A 41 3.07 14.59 0.76
C ARG A 41 4.04 13.78 -0.10
N GLN A 42 3.49 13.02 -1.02
CA GLN A 42 4.24 12.11 -1.88
C GLN A 42 4.19 12.55 -3.35
N PRO A 43 5.20 12.20 -4.15
CA PRO A 43 5.20 12.49 -5.58
C PRO A 43 4.14 11.66 -6.30
N GLU A 44 3.63 12.20 -7.40
CA GLU A 44 2.77 11.47 -8.32
C GLU A 44 3.60 10.51 -9.18
N VAL A 45 3.06 9.32 -9.38
CA VAL A 45 3.58 8.35 -10.34
C VAL A 45 3.12 8.78 -11.74
N ASP A 46 4.06 9.05 -12.63
CA ASP A 46 3.74 9.35 -14.01
C ASP A 46 3.27 8.09 -14.75
N LEU A 47 1.97 7.96 -14.91
CA LEU A 47 1.34 6.80 -15.56
C LEU A 47 1.74 6.67 -17.05
N SER A 48 2.19 7.75 -17.70
CA SER A 48 2.60 7.72 -19.10
C SER A 48 3.91 6.94 -19.33
N GLN A 49 4.70 6.73 -18.28
CA GLN A 49 5.93 5.93 -18.32
C GLN A 49 5.66 4.42 -18.42
N PHE A 50 4.43 4.00 -18.16
CA PHE A 50 4.03 2.59 -18.25
C PHE A 50 3.32 2.35 -19.58
N ASP A 51 3.98 1.64 -20.50
CA ASP A 51 3.36 1.22 -21.76
C ASP A 51 2.40 0.05 -21.52
N ASP A 52 1.24 0.37 -20.93
CA ASP A 52 0.21 -0.60 -20.54
C ASP A 52 -1.16 -0.11 -20.99
N SER A 53 -1.83 -0.91 -21.84
CA SER A 53 -3.16 -0.56 -22.38
C SER A 53 -4.20 -0.49 -21.28
N TYR A 54 -4.17 -1.42 -20.31
CA TYR A 54 -5.12 -1.42 -19.19
C TYR A 54 -5.05 -0.12 -18.36
N VAL A 55 -3.84 0.35 -18.08
CA VAL A 55 -3.62 1.61 -17.34
C VAL A 55 -4.21 2.80 -18.11
N ARG A 56 -3.92 2.88 -19.42
CA ARG A 56 -4.43 3.96 -20.29
C ARG A 56 -5.96 3.94 -20.38
N ASP A 57 -6.52 2.75 -20.66
CA ASP A 57 -7.97 2.58 -20.84
C ASP A 57 -8.74 2.87 -19.55
N LEU A 58 -8.25 2.39 -18.39
CA LEU A 58 -8.84 2.66 -17.09
C LEU A 58 -8.83 4.17 -16.79
N HIS A 59 -7.69 4.83 -16.98
CA HIS A 59 -7.56 6.27 -16.74
C HIS A 59 -8.54 7.07 -17.63
N ALA A 60 -8.66 6.73 -18.91
CA ALA A 60 -9.58 7.38 -19.85
C ALA A 60 -11.05 7.15 -19.43
N GLN A 61 -11.45 5.92 -19.12
CA GLN A 61 -12.82 5.59 -18.69
C GLN A 61 -13.21 6.31 -17.39
N LEU A 62 -12.30 6.40 -16.43
CA LEU A 62 -12.57 7.13 -15.19
C LEU A 62 -12.71 8.63 -15.44
N ALA A 63 -11.88 9.20 -16.31
CA ALA A 63 -11.97 10.61 -16.68
C ALA A 63 -13.30 10.93 -17.42
N GLU A 64 -13.74 10.07 -18.34
CA GLU A 64 -15.05 10.18 -19.01
C GLU A 64 -16.23 10.12 -18.03
N ALA A 65 -16.08 9.32 -16.96
CA ALA A 65 -17.05 9.25 -15.86
C ALA A 65 -16.98 10.45 -14.87
N GLY A 66 -16.17 11.48 -15.16
CA GLY A 66 -15.98 12.64 -14.29
C GLY A 66 -15.22 12.35 -13.00
N ARG A 67 -14.44 11.27 -12.97
CA ARG A 67 -13.63 10.85 -11.83
C ARG A 67 -12.17 11.19 -12.07
N LYS A 68 -11.48 11.65 -11.03
CA LYS A 68 -10.05 11.98 -11.08
C LYS A 68 -9.25 10.89 -10.40
N LEU A 69 -8.34 10.29 -11.15
CA LEU A 69 -7.39 9.28 -10.66
C LEU A 69 -5.99 9.86 -10.65
N TRP A 70 -5.28 9.66 -9.55
CA TRP A 70 -3.82 9.83 -9.47
C TRP A 70 -3.23 8.72 -8.60
N VAL A 71 -1.94 8.47 -8.75
CA VAL A 71 -1.22 7.46 -7.99
C VAL A 71 -0.05 8.12 -7.30
N LEU A 72 0.10 7.89 -6.00
CA LEU A 72 1.21 8.39 -5.19
C LEU A 72 2.27 7.29 -5.01
N ASP A 73 3.55 7.66 -5.11
CA ASP A 73 4.66 6.79 -4.73
C ASP A 73 4.93 6.92 -3.23
N VAL A 74 4.51 5.92 -2.46
CA VAL A 74 4.68 5.85 -1.02
C VAL A 74 5.82 4.90 -0.61
N THR A 75 6.72 4.58 -1.53
CA THR A 75 7.86 3.68 -1.29
C THR A 75 8.62 4.09 -0.03
N SER A 76 8.76 3.15 0.89
CA SER A 76 9.47 3.37 2.15
C SER A 76 10.99 3.17 2.01
N ASP A 77 11.71 3.27 3.12
CA ASP A 77 13.16 3.03 3.20
C ASP A 77 13.60 1.60 2.85
N LEU A 78 12.63 0.68 2.68
CA LEU A 78 12.89 -0.68 2.17
C LEU A 78 13.16 -0.69 0.66
N GLY A 79 12.84 0.39 -0.06
CA GLY A 79 13.10 0.53 -1.50
C GLY A 79 12.28 -0.40 -2.40
N VAL A 80 11.22 -1.01 -1.88
CA VAL A 80 10.28 -1.81 -2.69
C VAL A 80 9.21 -0.88 -3.23
N PRO A 81 9.04 -0.78 -4.56
CA PRO A 81 8.00 0.06 -5.14
C PRO A 81 6.63 -0.21 -4.53
N THR A 82 6.07 0.83 -3.91
CA THR A 82 4.78 0.76 -3.21
C THR A 82 3.97 1.99 -3.58
N TYR A 83 2.79 1.76 -4.11
CA TYR A 83 1.94 2.82 -4.64
C TYR A 83 0.57 2.85 -3.96
N VAL A 84 -0.03 4.04 -3.94
CA VAL A 84 -1.41 4.26 -3.52
C VAL A 84 -2.14 5.00 -4.62
N ALA A 85 -3.15 4.37 -5.21
CA ALA A 85 -4.08 5.02 -6.11
C ALA A 85 -5.17 5.73 -5.30
N ILE A 86 -5.51 6.93 -5.71
CA ILE A 86 -6.58 7.73 -5.13
C ILE A 86 -7.54 8.10 -6.24
N LEU A 87 -8.79 7.72 -6.07
CA LEU A 87 -9.87 8.09 -6.96
C LEU A 87 -10.81 9.06 -6.24
N HIS A 88 -11.03 10.20 -6.86
CA HIS A 88 -11.85 11.28 -6.34
C HIS A 88 -12.98 11.64 -7.29
N TRP A 89 -14.20 11.82 -6.76
CA TRP A 89 -15.33 12.35 -7.53
C TRP A 89 -16.36 13.03 -6.63
N MET A 90 -17.18 13.89 -7.24
CA MET A 90 -18.33 14.48 -6.57
C MET A 90 -19.61 13.75 -7.00
N GLN A 91 -20.47 13.38 -6.05
CA GLN A 91 -21.77 12.78 -6.31
C GLN A 91 -22.82 13.37 -5.36
N ASN A 92 -23.90 13.92 -5.91
CA ASN A 92 -24.96 14.54 -5.12
C ASN A 92 -24.47 15.61 -4.13
N GLY A 93 -23.44 16.37 -4.49
CA GLY A 93 -22.82 17.38 -3.63
C GLY A 93 -21.91 16.81 -2.53
N GLN A 94 -21.70 15.50 -2.49
CA GLN A 94 -20.79 14.82 -1.57
C GLN A 94 -19.46 14.49 -2.26
N GLU A 95 -18.38 14.69 -1.55
CA GLU A 95 -17.04 14.32 -1.97
C GLU A 95 -16.79 12.84 -1.65
N ASN A 96 -16.32 12.10 -2.64
CA ASN A 96 -16.01 10.69 -2.51
C ASN A 96 -14.54 10.46 -2.82
N ILE A 97 -13.87 9.66 -1.99
CA ILE A 97 -12.47 9.28 -2.16
C ILE A 97 -12.38 7.77 -1.95
N GLU A 98 -11.77 7.08 -2.90
CA GLU A 98 -11.45 5.65 -2.80
C GLU A 98 -9.94 5.44 -2.95
N PHE A 99 -9.46 4.37 -2.34
CA PHE A 99 -8.05 4.01 -2.32
C PHE A 99 -7.84 2.61 -2.88
N GLY A 100 -6.68 2.40 -3.47
CA GLY A 100 -6.11 1.08 -3.72
C GLY A 100 -4.62 1.14 -3.46
N SER A 101 -4.02 0.08 -2.99
CA SER A 101 -2.59 0.01 -2.73
C SER A 101 -1.96 -1.22 -3.37
N GLY A 102 -0.64 -1.21 -3.51
CA GLY A 102 0.08 -2.35 -4.04
C GLY A 102 1.59 -2.17 -3.93
N ALA A 103 2.27 -3.26 -3.60
CA ALA A 103 3.72 -3.32 -3.58
C ALA A 103 4.23 -4.48 -4.42
N HIS A 104 5.32 -4.25 -5.14
CA HIS A 104 6.04 -5.29 -5.87
C HIS A 104 7.46 -4.83 -6.21
N PHE A 105 8.38 -5.77 -6.40
CA PHE A 105 9.74 -5.48 -6.86
C PHE A 105 9.77 -4.86 -8.27
N ASP A 106 8.85 -5.27 -9.13
CA ASP A 106 8.61 -4.67 -10.44
C ASP A 106 7.59 -3.54 -10.31
N LYS A 107 7.98 -2.34 -10.74
CA LYS A 107 7.16 -1.10 -10.68
C LYS A 107 5.83 -1.24 -11.44
N ARG A 108 5.84 -1.91 -12.60
CA ARG A 108 4.64 -2.13 -13.40
C ARG A 108 3.66 -3.04 -12.67
N ILE A 109 4.15 -4.13 -12.05
CA ILE A 109 3.30 -5.04 -11.29
C ILE A 109 2.77 -4.34 -10.03
N ALA A 110 3.59 -3.52 -9.33
CA ALA A 110 3.14 -2.70 -8.22
C ALA A 110 1.97 -1.80 -8.63
N LEU A 111 2.10 -1.10 -9.76
CA LEU A 111 1.02 -0.24 -10.29
C LEU A 111 -0.24 -1.04 -10.64
N LEU A 112 -0.10 -2.17 -11.33
CA LEU A 112 -1.25 -2.99 -11.69
C LEU A 112 -2.00 -3.53 -10.46
N ARG A 113 -1.30 -3.94 -9.42
CA ARG A 113 -1.90 -4.35 -8.13
C ARG A 113 -2.69 -3.20 -7.51
N THR A 114 -2.07 -2.04 -7.42
CA THR A 114 -2.67 -0.82 -6.90
C THR A 114 -3.99 -0.48 -7.60
N LEU A 115 -4.01 -0.50 -8.93
CA LEU A 115 -5.21 -0.20 -9.72
C LEU A 115 -6.25 -1.33 -9.66
N THR A 116 -5.82 -2.58 -9.57
CA THR A 116 -6.73 -3.73 -9.44
C THR A 116 -7.44 -3.70 -8.09
N GLU A 117 -6.74 -3.40 -6.99
CA GLU A 117 -7.35 -3.25 -5.67
C GLU A 117 -8.36 -2.11 -5.65
N LEU A 118 -8.02 -0.94 -6.22
CA LEU A 118 -8.96 0.17 -6.37
C LEU A 118 -10.25 -0.27 -7.09
N ASN A 119 -10.14 -1.02 -8.20
CA ASN A 119 -11.29 -1.51 -8.94
C ASN A 119 -12.13 -2.54 -8.17
N GLN A 120 -11.54 -3.34 -7.29
CA GLN A 120 -12.29 -4.24 -6.41
C GLN A 120 -13.22 -3.45 -5.48
N PHE A 121 -12.73 -2.39 -4.85
CA PHE A 121 -13.56 -1.56 -3.97
C PHE A 121 -14.67 -0.84 -4.72
N LEU A 122 -14.40 -0.32 -5.92
CA LEU A 122 -15.42 0.27 -6.79
C LEU A 122 -16.52 -0.74 -7.15
N SER A 123 -16.15 -1.98 -7.46
CA SER A 123 -17.10 -3.03 -7.82
C SER A 123 -17.98 -3.42 -6.63
N ILE A 124 -17.44 -3.52 -5.43
CA ILE A 124 -18.17 -3.83 -4.20
C ILE A 124 -19.16 -2.70 -3.89
N GLY A 125 -18.75 -1.44 -4.02
CA GLY A 125 -19.64 -0.28 -3.84
C GLY A 125 -20.82 -0.25 -4.83
N LEU A 126 -20.61 -0.71 -6.08
CA LEU A 126 -21.65 -0.82 -7.09
C LEU A 126 -22.59 -2.01 -6.86
N MET A 127 -22.09 -3.13 -6.34
CA MET A 127 -22.90 -4.34 -6.08
C MET A 127 -23.72 -4.24 -4.78
N GLY A 128 -23.33 -3.39 -3.84
CA GLY A 128 -23.99 -3.18 -2.56
C GLY A 128 -25.33 -2.44 -2.62
N GLY A 129 -25.99 -2.40 -3.78
CA GLY A 129 -27.39 -1.97 -3.95
C GLY A 129 -27.57 -0.54 -4.41
N GLY A 130 -27.11 -0.21 -5.61
CA GLY A 130 -27.80 0.73 -6.51
C GLY A 130 -27.97 2.20 -6.13
N THR A 131 -27.62 2.65 -4.94
CA THR A 131 -27.81 4.06 -4.53
C THR A 131 -26.51 4.84 -4.40
N GLY A 132 -25.34 4.19 -4.51
CA GLY A 132 -24.07 4.88 -4.33
C GLY A 132 -23.82 5.40 -2.90
N GLU A 133 -24.73 5.13 -1.99
CA GLU A 133 -24.54 5.42 -0.58
C GLU A 133 -23.67 4.31 0.01
N LYS A 134 -22.41 4.64 0.38
CA LYS A 134 -21.66 3.80 1.31
C LYS A 134 -22.56 3.59 2.53
N PRO A 135 -22.68 2.35 3.06
CA PRO A 135 -23.33 2.19 4.34
C PRO A 135 -22.67 3.20 5.28
N SER A 136 -23.46 4.09 5.87
CA SER A 136 -22.97 5.00 6.90
C SER A 136 -22.53 4.11 8.05
N LEU A 137 -21.25 3.78 8.09
CA LEU A 137 -20.65 3.21 9.27
C LEU A 137 -20.66 4.35 10.27
N ASP A 138 -21.56 4.27 11.25
CA ASP A 138 -21.67 5.25 12.32
C ASP A 138 -20.28 5.51 12.90
N GLY A 139 -19.79 6.76 12.74
CA GLY A 139 -18.50 7.18 13.25
C GLY A 139 -17.36 7.31 12.22
N VAL A 140 -17.58 7.08 10.93
CA VAL A 140 -16.58 7.32 9.89
C VAL A 140 -16.63 8.80 9.47
N THR A 141 -15.57 9.54 9.77
CA THR A 141 -15.43 10.94 9.30
C THR A 141 -15.22 10.94 7.79
N PRO A 142 -16.06 11.65 7.00
CA PRO A 142 -15.84 11.77 5.56
C PRO A 142 -14.49 12.44 5.29
N LEU A 143 -13.67 11.82 4.46
CA LEU A 143 -12.41 12.42 4.02
C LEU A 143 -12.71 13.53 3.00
N ARG A 144 -12.00 14.66 3.15
CA ARG A 144 -12.04 15.77 2.19
C ARG A 144 -10.63 16.19 1.81
N LEU A 145 -10.37 16.37 0.54
CA LEU A 145 -9.02 16.74 0.06
C LEU A 145 -8.53 18.05 0.69
N GLN A 146 -9.45 18.98 0.96
CA GLN A 146 -9.12 20.26 1.62
C GLN A 146 -8.60 20.05 3.06
N GLU A 147 -9.15 19.09 3.78
CA GLU A 147 -8.76 18.77 5.16
C GLU A 147 -7.52 17.87 5.24
N TYR A 148 -7.31 17.06 4.18
CA TYR A 148 -6.22 16.10 4.07
C TYR A 148 -5.37 16.34 2.81
N PRO A 149 -4.64 17.46 2.73
CA PRO A 149 -3.89 17.84 1.52
C PRO A 149 -2.75 16.88 1.16
N PHE A 150 -2.35 15.99 2.06
CA PHE A 150 -1.36 14.94 1.79
C PHE A 150 -1.89 13.85 0.86
N LEU A 151 -3.21 13.78 0.64
CA LEU A 151 -3.83 12.90 -0.34
C LEU A 151 -3.64 13.38 -1.79
N THR A 152 -3.22 14.63 -1.98
CA THR A 152 -2.90 15.17 -3.31
C THR A 152 -1.39 15.12 -3.58
N PRO A 153 -0.98 14.96 -4.85
CA PRO A 153 0.43 14.90 -5.21
C PRO A 153 1.24 16.08 -4.69
N SER A 154 2.51 15.82 -4.36
CA SER A 154 3.49 16.88 -4.11
C SER A 154 3.89 17.54 -5.42
N SER A 155 4.01 18.85 -5.42
CA SER A 155 4.57 19.61 -6.56
C SER A 155 6.10 19.47 -6.70
N HIS A 156 6.76 18.87 -5.70
CA HIS A 156 8.22 18.66 -5.72
C HIS A 156 8.50 17.18 -5.94
N PRO A 157 9.23 16.82 -7.00
CA PRO A 157 9.69 15.46 -7.16
C PRO A 157 10.63 15.12 -6.00
N MET A 158 10.28 14.11 -5.23
CA MET A 158 11.16 13.60 -4.19
C MET A 158 11.98 12.46 -4.79
N ILE A 159 13.29 12.64 -4.83
CA ILE A 159 14.21 11.59 -5.21
C ILE A 159 14.33 10.66 -3.99
N LEU A 160 13.54 9.59 -3.98
CA LEU A 160 13.71 8.55 -2.98
C LEU A 160 15.03 7.80 -3.26
N PRO A 161 15.94 7.72 -2.29
CA PRO A 161 17.15 6.94 -2.45
C PRO A 161 16.77 5.47 -2.68
N GLY A 162 17.14 4.88 -3.80
CA GLY A 162 17.08 3.44 -4.01
C GLY A 162 15.86 2.90 -4.79
N SER A 163 15.13 3.73 -5.55
CA SER A 163 14.04 3.26 -6.42
C SER A 163 14.48 2.33 -7.57
N ASP A 164 15.77 2.11 -7.75
CA ASP A 164 16.32 1.11 -8.67
C ASP A 164 16.51 -0.23 -7.95
N SER A 165 15.43 -0.86 -7.51
CA SER A 165 15.51 -2.20 -6.97
C SER A 165 15.81 -3.19 -8.11
N GLN A 166 17.07 -3.64 -8.21
CA GLN A 166 17.49 -4.71 -9.11
C GLN A 166 16.82 -6.07 -8.77
N VAL A 167 16.01 -6.11 -7.72
CA VAL A 167 15.32 -7.33 -7.25
C VAL A 167 14.26 -7.80 -8.24
N GLY A 168 13.66 -6.90 -9.01
CA GLY A 168 12.65 -7.25 -10.05
C GLY A 168 13.20 -8.08 -11.21
N ALA A 169 14.53 -8.10 -11.40
CA ALA A 169 15.22 -8.88 -12.43
C ALA A 169 15.64 -10.29 -11.96
N LEU A 170 15.19 -10.73 -10.77
CA LEU A 170 15.56 -12.06 -10.26
C LEU A 170 14.73 -13.14 -10.94
N ASP A 171 15.41 -13.99 -11.71
CA ASP A 171 14.83 -15.01 -12.59
C ASP A 171 14.13 -16.16 -11.84
N ASN A 172 14.25 -16.27 -10.52
CA ASN A 172 13.58 -17.33 -9.77
C ASN A 172 13.11 -16.88 -8.38
N THR A 173 12.05 -17.52 -7.90
CA THR A 173 11.37 -17.22 -6.63
C THR A 173 12.26 -17.43 -5.40
N ARG A 174 13.21 -18.37 -5.45
CA ARG A 174 14.17 -18.57 -4.35
C ARG A 174 15.04 -17.33 -4.15
N ASN A 175 15.57 -16.75 -5.23
CA ASN A 175 16.37 -15.53 -5.15
C ASN A 175 15.54 -14.35 -4.67
N GLN A 176 14.25 -14.28 -5.03
CA GLN A 176 13.33 -13.27 -4.50
C GLN A 176 13.13 -13.43 -2.98
N VAL A 177 12.98 -14.66 -2.47
CA VAL A 177 12.91 -14.91 -1.01
C VAL A 177 14.18 -14.44 -0.32
N LEU A 178 15.36 -14.77 -0.87
CA LEU A 178 16.63 -14.32 -0.29
C LEU A 178 16.75 -12.79 -0.28
N ALA A 179 16.24 -12.14 -1.32
CA ALA A 179 16.18 -10.67 -1.37
C ALA A 179 15.22 -10.09 -0.31
N CYS A 180 14.06 -10.72 -0.08
CA CYS A 180 13.15 -10.33 1.01
C CYS A 180 13.84 -10.40 2.38
N VAL A 181 14.52 -11.52 2.65
CA VAL A 181 15.26 -11.72 3.89
C VAL A 181 16.38 -10.69 4.05
N ASP A 182 17.12 -10.40 2.97
CA ASP A 182 18.20 -9.42 3.00
C ASP A 182 17.70 -7.98 3.21
N LEU A 183 16.55 -7.62 2.63
CA LEU A 183 15.90 -6.34 2.87
C LEU A 183 15.50 -6.19 4.35
N ALA A 184 14.85 -7.18 4.94
CA ALA A 184 14.51 -7.17 6.35
C ALA A 184 15.76 -7.05 7.23
N ARG A 185 16.80 -7.85 6.96
CA ARG A 185 18.07 -7.84 7.69
C ARG A 185 18.78 -6.47 7.62
N ARG A 186 18.82 -5.84 6.44
CA ARG A 186 19.40 -4.48 6.27
C ARG A 186 18.64 -3.42 7.04
N ALA A 187 17.33 -3.61 7.22
CA ALA A 187 16.50 -2.76 8.06
C ALA A 187 16.59 -3.09 9.56
N GLY A 188 17.41 -4.07 9.96
CA GLY A 188 17.55 -4.51 11.34
C GLY A 188 16.34 -5.28 11.87
N LEU A 189 15.58 -5.94 10.97
CA LEU A 189 14.37 -6.66 11.30
C LEU A 189 14.56 -8.18 11.17
N ASP A 190 13.90 -8.93 12.04
CA ASP A 190 13.80 -10.38 11.94
C ASP A 190 12.81 -10.78 10.84
N PHE A 191 13.08 -11.91 10.18
CA PHE A 191 12.21 -12.48 9.15
C PHE A 191 11.81 -13.91 9.52
N LEU A 192 10.55 -14.11 9.83
CA LEU A 192 10.01 -15.39 10.28
C LEU A 192 8.95 -15.88 9.30
N VAL A 193 8.92 -17.19 9.08
CA VAL A 193 7.92 -17.84 8.22
C VAL A 193 7.24 -18.97 8.98
N LEU A 194 5.92 -18.93 9.02
CA LEU A 194 5.10 -20.05 9.51
C LEU A 194 4.45 -20.73 8.31
N ASN A 195 4.79 -21.99 8.07
CA ASN A 195 4.10 -22.79 7.05
C ASN A 195 2.71 -23.20 7.59
N GLN A 196 1.67 -22.82 6.87
CA GLN A 196 0.27 -23.08 7.19
C GLN A 196 -0.39 -23.96 6.12
N THR A 197 0.40 -24.58 5.24
CA THR A 197 -0.09 -25.49 4.20
C THR A 197 -0.85 -26.65 4.83
N ARG A 198 -2.10 -26.79 4.41
CA ARG A 198 -2.95 -27.91 4.87
C ARG A 198 -2.67 -29.16 4.02
N PRO A 199 -2.38 -30.31 4.66
CA PRO A 199 -2.08 -31.56 3.93
C PRO A 199 -3.23 -32.06 3.06
N ASP A 200 -4.47 -31.72 3.40
CA ASP A 200 -5.69 -32.15 2.68
C ASP A 200 -6.02 -31.22 1.48
N VAL A 201 -5.38 -30.04 1.37
CA VAL A 201 -5.61 -29.07 0.30
C VAL A 201 -4.41 -28.96 -0.63
N GLU A 202 -3.20 -29.16 -0.09
CA GLU A 202 -1.90 -29.14 -0.80
C GLU A 202 -1.54 -27.82 -1.49
N VAL A 203 -2.32 -26.75 -1.28
CA VAL A 203 -1.99 -25.39 -1.74
C VAL A 203 -0.99 -24.79 -0.77
N PRO A 204 0.20 -24.38 -1.21
CA PRO A 204 1.18 -23.72 -0.35
C PRO A 204 0.60 -22.45 0.27
N VAL A 205 0.54 -22.41 1.60
CA VAL A 205 0.09 -21.27 2.38
C VAL A 205 1.11 -20.99 3.47
N VAL A 206 1.53 -19.74 3.59
CA VAL A 206 2.45 -19.33 4.64
C VAL A 206 1.95 -18.08 5.36
N ARG A 207 2.49 -17.83 6.53
CA ARG A 207 2.44 -16.53 7.17
C ARG A 207 3.85 -16.02 7.37
N VAL A 208 4.15 -14.90 6.72
CA VAL A 208 5.38 -14.13 6.94
C VAL A 208 5.16 -13.19 8.11
N ILE A 209 6.14 -13.11 9.01
CA ILE A 209 6.10 -12.24 10.19
C ILE A 209 7.43 -11.49 10.25
N VAL A 210 7.36 -10.17 10.17
CA VAL A 210 8.53 -9.28 10.25
C VAL A 210 8.27 -8.27 11.38
N PRO A 211 8.67 -8.60 12.61
CA PRO A 211 8.44 -7.73 13.76
C PRO A 211 9.10 -6.36 13.54
N GLY A 212 8.34 -5.28 13.75
CA GLY A 212 8.78 -3.91 13.51
C GLY A 212 8.15 -3.25 12.30
N LEU A 213 7.71 -4.00 11.27
CA LEU A 213 6.90 -3.46 10.20
C LEU A 213 5.54 -2.99 10.73
N ARG A 214 5.03 -1.95 10.13
CA ARG A 214 3.78 -1.31 10.56
C ARG A 214 2.57 -1.93 9.88
N HIS A 215 1.43 -1.60 10.44
CA HIS A 215 0.14 -2.11 10.04
C HIS A 215 -0.85 -0.96 9.90
N PHE A 216 -1.91 -1.14 9.17
CA PHE A 216 -3.00 -0.15 9.04
C PHE A 216 -3.65 0.21 10.37
N TYR A 217 -3.73 -0.73 11.31
CA TYR A 217 -4.33 -0.45 12.62
C TYR A 217 -3.51 0.56 13.40
N GLN A 218 -4.23 1.40 14.10
CA GLN A 218 -3.70 2.45 14.96
C GLN A 218 -2.85 1.84 16.10
N ARG A 219 -1.54 1.83 15.88
CA ARG A 219 -0.53 1.37 16.83
C ARG A 219 0.64 2.32 16.80
N PHE A 220 0.69 3.22 17.75
CA PHE A 220 1.67 4.30 17.83
C PHE A 220 2.89 3.96 18.69
N ALA A 221 3.25 2.66 18.80
CA ALA A 221 4.47 2.27 19.46
C ALA A 221 5.72 2.86 18.76
N PRO A 222 6.81 3.13 19.48
CA PRO A 222 8.08 3.62 18.90
C PRO A 222 8.61 2.75 17.76
N GLY A 223 9.47 3.30 16.90
CA GLY A 223 10.13 2.64 15.78
C GLY A 223 9.72 3.22 14.42
N ARG A 224 9.63 2.40 13.39
CA ARG A 224 9.52 2.79 11.96
C ARG A 224 8.51 3.90 11.67
N LEU A 225 7.37 3.94 12.37
CA LEU A 225 6.36 4.99 12.18
C LEU A 225 6.93 6.41 12.41
N TYR A 226 7.89 6.54 13.30
CA TYR A 226 8.55 7.79 13.65
C TYR A 226 9.91 7.97 12.98
N ASP A 227 10.66 6.86 12.83
CA ASP A 227 12.04 6.90 12.38
C ASP A 227 12.15 7.02 10.87
N VAL A 228 11.28 6.33 10.11
CA VAL A 228 11.37 6.27 8.64
C VAL A 228 11.08 7.61 7.98
N PRO A 229 10.08 8.41 8.38
CA PRO A 229 9.87 9.73 7.79
C PRO A 229 11.08 10.66 7.95
N VAL A 230 11.80 10.58 9.07
CA VAL A 230 13.04 11.35 9.30
C VAL A 230 14.18 10.80 8.45
N LYS A 231 14.36 9.48 8.42
CA LYS A 231 15.37 8.81 7.58
C LYS A 231 15.24 9.15 6.10
N LEU A 232 14.01 9.30 5.62
CA LEU A 232 13.70 9.66 4.23
C LEU A 232 13.74 11.18 3.98
N GLY A 233 13.98 12.00 4.99
CA GLY A 233 13.96 13.47 4.87
C GLY A 233 12.56 14.06 4.65
N LEU A 234 11.50 13.28 4.92
CA LEU A 234 10.12 13.73 4.86
C LEU A 234 9.73 14.60 6.05
N ARG A 235 10.49 14.48 7.12
CA ARG A 235 10.39 15.23 8.37
C ARG A 235 11.78 15.52 8.92
N ASP A 236 11.95 16.68 9.53
CA ASP A 236 13.20 17.01 10.23
C ASP A 236 13.31 16.29 11.56
N GLN A 237 12.18 15.97 12.18
CA GLN A 237 12.08 15.23 13.45
C GLN A 237 10.79 14.40 13.49
N PRO A 238 10.73 13.36 14.33
CA PRO A 238 9.54 12.56 14.51
C PRO A 238 8.36 13.42 14.96
N LEU A 239 7.16 13.16 14.41
CA LEU A 239 5.94 13.79 14.92
C LEU A 239 5.61 13.25 16.31
N PRO A 240 5.10 14.08 17.23
CA PRO A 240 4.49 13.57 18.44
C PRO A 240 3.23 12.77 18.13
N GLU A 241 2.89 11.79 18.97
CA GLU A 241 1.72 10.92 18.76
C GLU A 241 0.42 11.70 18.54
N SER A 242 0.26 12.83 19.23
CA SER A 242 -0.92 13.71 19.14
C SER A 242 -1.11 14.37 17.76
N GLU A 243 -0.06 14.41 16.94
CA GLU A 243 -0.09 15.00 15.61
C GLU A 243 -0.24 13.94 14.49
N LEU A 244 -0.16 12.66 14.83
CA LEU A 244 -0.44 11.59 13.88
C LEU A 244 -1.92 11.58 13.50
N THR A 245 -2.25 11.02 12.33
CA THR A 245 -3.64 10.83 11.93
C THR A 245 -4.35 9.96 12.97
N PRO A 246 -5.46 10.42 13.61
CA PRO A 246 -6.04 9.75 14.76
C PRO A 246 -6.94 8.55 14.42
N PHE A 247 -7.02 8.16 13.16
CA PHE A 247 -7.82 7.04 12.67
C PHE A 247 -7.09 6.26 11.59
N PRO A 248 -7.38 4.97 11.44
CA PRO A 248 -6.78 4.13 10.41
C PRO A 248 -7.27 4.57 9.01
N PRO A 249 -6.52 4.23 7.94
CA PRO A 249 -7.03 4.38 6.59
C PRO A 249 -8.31 3.57 6.42
N HIS A 250 -9.26 4.10 5.67
CA HIS A 250 -10.47 3.38 5.31
C HIS A 250 -10.13 2.35 4.25
N SER A 251 -10.11 1.11 4.64
CA SER A 251 -9.98 -0.07 3.77
C SER A 251 -11.20 -0.97 3.94
#